data_e97b5530569adb89ed7cb9482501fc6b
#
_entry.id   e97b5530569adb89ed7cb9482501fc6b
#
_cell.length_a   1.000
_cell.length_b   1.000
_cell.length_c   1.000
_cell.angle_alpha   90.00
_cell.angle_beta   90.00
_cell.angle_gamma   90.00
#
_symmetry.space_group_name_H-M   'P 1'
#
loop_
_entity.id
_entity.type
_entity.pdbx_description
1 polymer ?
#
loop_
_entity_poly.entity_id
_entity_poly.type
_entity_poly.pdbx_seq_one_letter_code
_entity_poly.pdbx_strand_id
1 'polypeptide(L)'
;STPTTSAVEDAEYSYQVTSADIDVGDILSISGEYPGWLILVDSADGTAGLSGTPTNDDVGDHSVVLMVTDNSGATDEQSFTINVSNTNDAPFFTSTAIEEATEDVAYTYTVTASDVDVGDELTFAVPTLPDWLTYDIGTQVLSGTPTNDEVGGHSVVLTVSDGFVTVTQEFTITVSNTN
;
A
#
# COMPACT_ATOMS: atom_id res chain seq x y z
N SER A 1 30.48 -4.33 -12.46
CA SER A 1 29.22 -5.11 -12.39
C SER A 1 28.12 -4.48 -13.24
N THR A 2 27.06 -5.25 -13.54
CA THR A 2 25.88 -4.78 -14.28
C THR A 2 24.73 -4.56 -13.30
N PRO A 3 24.10 -3.37 -13.24
CA PRO A 3 23.03 -3.10 -12.29
C PRO A 3 21.78 -3.92 -12.54
N THR A 4 21.07 -4.28 -11.47
CA THR A 4 19.67 -4.70 -11.50
C THR A 4 18.82 -3.43 -11.59
N THR A 5 18.03 -3.26 -12.66
CA THR A 5 17.26 -2.02 -12.93
C THR A 5 15.77 -2.16 -12.72
N SER A 6 15.31 -3.26 -12.14
CA SER A 6 13.92 -3.51 -11.81
C SER A 6 13.78 -3.99 -10.37
N ALA A 7 12.77 -3.48 -9.70
CA ALA A 7 12.31 -3.93 -8.38
C ALA A 7 10.79 -4.08 -8.41
N VAL A 8 10.27 -4.76 -7.41
CA VAL A 8 8.83 -4.90 -7.18
C VAL A 8 8.59 -4.42 -5.75
N GLU A 9 7.56 -3.63 -5.52
CA GLU A 9 7.22 -3.25 -4.15
C GLU A 9 6.95 -4.49 -3.29
N ASP A 10 7.12 -4.35 -1.98
CA ASP A 10 7.01 -5.41 -0.97
C ASP A 10 7.94 -6.61 -1.18
N ALA A 11 8.79 -6.57 -2.22
CA ALA A 11 9.79 -7.60 -2.49
C ALA A 11 11.22 -7.08 -2.26
N GLU A 12 12.09 -7.95 -1.75
CA GLU A 12 13.49 -7.61 -1.54
C GLU A 12 14.20 -7.37 -2.88
N TYR A 13 14.77 -6.18 -3.05
CA TYR A 13 15.72 -5.86 -4.10
C TYR A 13 17.15 -6.07 -3.60
N SER A 14 18.01 -6.64 -4.44
CA SER A 14 19.43 -6.72 -4.16
C SER A 14 20.27 -6.57 -5.43
N TYR A 15 21.39 -5.86 -5.29
CA TYR A 15 22.40 -5.71 -6.32
C TYR A 15 23.79 -5.82 -5.69
N GLN A 16 24.58 -6.80 -6.16
CA GLN A 16 25.97 -6.95 -5.77
C GLN A 16 26.86 -6.11 -6.68
N VAL A 17 27.39 -5.03 -6.13
CA VAL A 17 28.33 -4.15 -6.79
C VAL A 17 29.72 -4.78 -6.77
N THR A 18 30.44 -4.74 -7.90
CA THR A 18 31.85 -5.15 -7.97
C THR A 18 32.61 -4.15 -8.82
N SER A 19 33.77 -3.75 -8.34
CA SER A 19 34.74 -2.91 -9.03
C SER A 19 36.12 -3.56 -9.05
N ALA A 20 37.03 -3.05 -9.84
CA ALA A 20 38.42 -3.50 -9.90
C ALA A 20 39.33 -2.35 -10.27
N ASP A 21 40.56 -2.37 -9.76
CA ASP A 21 41.61 -1.47 -10.11
C ASP A 21 42.77 -2.25 -10.73
N ILE A 22 43.58 -1.58 -11.57
CA ILE A 22 44.78 -2.14 -12.20
C ILE A 22 45.97 -2.10 -11.22
N ASP A 23 45.96 -1.18 -10.26
CA ASP A 23 47.03 -1.00 -9.31
C ASP A 23 46.93 -1.97 -8.17
N VAL A 24 47.96 -2.84 -8.08
CA VAL A 24 47.93 -3.97 -7.11
C VAL A 24 48.08 -3.45 -5.69
N GLY A 25 47.08 -3.72 -4.87
CA GLY A 25 47.10 -3.40 -3.42
C GLY A 25 46.28 -2.19 -3.06
N ASP A 26 45.58 -1.54 -4.01
CA ASP A 26 44.65 -0.49 -3.70
C ASP A 26 43.40 -1.01 -2.97
N ILE A 27 42.98 -0.23 -1.96
CA ILE A 27 41.72 -0.43 -1.27
C ILE A 27 40.67 0.42 -1.98
N LEU A 28 39.64 -0.23 -2.49
CA LEU A 28 38.52 0.42 -3.16
C LEU A 28 37.36 0.58 -2.18
N SER A 29 36.85 1.81 -2.06
CA SER A 29 35.63 2.10 -1.30
C SER A 29 34.51 2.50 -2.23
N ILE A 30 33.27 2.07 -1.92
CA ILE A 30 32.06 2.33 -2.69
C ILE A 30 31.11 3.18 -1.86
N SER A 31 30.69 4.30 -2.43
CA SER A 31 29.70 5.24 -1.87
C SER A 31 28.66 5.57 -2.93
N GLY A 32 27.61 6.33 -2.58
CA GLY A 32 26.66 6.74 -3.61
C GLY A 32 25.47 7.55 -3.09
N GLU A 33 24.66 7.99 -4.05
CA GLU A 33 23.38 8.61 -3.85
C GLU A 33 22.30 7.66 -4.37
N TYR A 34 21.30 7.34 -3.55
CA TYR A 34 20.26 6.37 -3.84
C TYR A 34 18.99 6.70 -3.04
N PRO A 35 17.81 6.17 -3.44
CA PRO A 35 16.56 6.40 -2.72
C PRO A 35 16.59 5.85 -1.29
N GLY A 36 15.75 6.42 -0.42
CA GLY A 36 15.77 6.16 1.03
C GLY A 36 15.41 4.73 1.45
N TRP A 37 14.77 3.96 0.56
CA TRP A 37 14.43 2.55 0.80
C TRP A 37 15.62 1.60 0.58
N LEU A 38 16.74 2.08 0.00
CA LEU A 38 17.97 1.31 -0.21
C LEU A 38 19.00 1.54 0.90
N ILE A 39 19.81 0.52 1.14
CA ILE A 39 20.98 0.54 2.01
C ILE A 39 22.18 0.04 1.21
N LEU A 40 23.27 0.80 1.24
CA LEU A 40 24.57 0.41 0.67
C LEU A 40 25.49 -0.07 1.79
N VAL A 41 26.02 -1.28 1.67
CA VAL A 41 27.01 -1.85 2.58
C VAL A 41 28.30 -2.07 1.80
N ASP A 42 29.28 -1.19 2.00
CA ASP A 42 30.62 -1.29 1.41
C ASP A 42 31.48 -2.28 2.21
N SER A 43 32.14 -3.22 1.50
CA SER A 43 33.07 -4.19 2.10
C SER A 43 34.51 -3.68 2.15
N ALA A 44 34.81 -2.51 1.57
CA ALA A 44 36.12 -1.90 1.46
C ALA A 44 37.18 -2.80 0.74
N ASP A 45 36.70 -3.66 -0.15
CA ASP A 45 37.51 -4.56 -0.97
C ASP A 45 37.18 -4.47 -2.48
N GLY A 46 36.46 -3.40 -2.86
CA GLY A 46 35.93 -3.19 -4.20
C GLY A 46 34.58 -3.87 -4.42
N THR A 47 33.96 -4.38 -3.37
CA THR A 47 32.59 -4.92 -3.42
C THR A 47 31.64 -4.21 -2.47
N ALA A 48 30.39 -4.11 -2.85
CA ALA A 48 29.32 -3.57 -1.99
C ALA A 48 28.00 -4.28 -2.26
N GLY A 49 27.16 -4.37 -1.25
CA GLY A 49 25.77 -4.79 -1.39
C GLY A 49 24.84 -3.58 -1.37
N LEU A 50 24.00 -3.41 -2.39
CA LEU A 50 22.93 -2.43 -2.42
C LEU A 50 21.61 -3.21 -2.31
N SER A 51 20.85 -3.03 -1.22
CA SER A 51 19.62 -3.79 -0.99
C SER A 51 18.57 -2.99 -0.24
N GLY A 52 17.31 -3.41 -0.33
CA GLY A 52 16.17 -2.84 0.38
C GLY A 52 14.85 -3.40 -0.12
N THR A 53 13.77 -3.01 0.52
CA THR A 53 12.42 -3.39 0.13
C THR A 53 11.62 -2.10 -0.10
N PRO A 54 11.30 -1.76 -1.37
CA PRO A 54 10.46 -0.61 -1.65
C PRO A 54 9.01 -0.86 -1.19
N THR A 55 8.33 0.20 -0.86
CA THR A 55 6.91 0.21 -0.50
C THR A 55 6.07 0.82 -1.63
N ASN A 56 4.75 0.87 -1.47
CA ASN A 56 3.83 1.52 -2.40
C ASN A 56 4.22 2.99 -2.70
N ASP A 57 4.75 3.72 -1.71
CA ASP A 57 5.23 5.11 -1.88
C ASP A 57 6.47 5.20 -2.79
N ASP A 58 7.13 4.06 -3.05
CA ASP A 58 8.35 3.98 -3.86
C ASP A 58 8.07 3.45 -5.28
N VAL A 59 6.82 3.29 -5.68
CA VAL A 59 6.46 2.86 -7.06
C VAL A 59 6.89 3.92 -8.07
N GLY A 60 7.62 3.49 -9.11
CA GLY A 60 8.12 4.37 -10.16
C GLY A 60 9.64 4.30 -10.36
N ASP A 61 10.21 5.36 -10.95
CA ASP A 61 11.61 5.43 -11.34
C ASP A 61 12.46 6.12 -10.27
N HIS A 62 13.54 5.44 -9.86
CA HIS A 62 14.50 5.92 -8.88
C HIS A 62 15.92 5.96 -9.43
N SER A 63 16.55 7.12 -9.39
CA SER A 63 17.95 7.30 -9.79
C SER A 63 18.90 6.78 -8.72
N VAL A 64 19.94 6.08 -9.17
CA VAL A 64 21.05 5.61 -8.33
C VAL A 64 22.35 6.05 -8.97
N VAL A 65 23.25 6.61 -8.17
CA VAL A 65 24.61 6.97 -8.57
C VAL A 65 25.56 6.34 -7.55
N LEU A 66 26.38 5.40 -8.01
CA LEU A 66 27.43 4.77 -7.21
C LEU A 66 28.78 5.28 -7.66
N MET A 67 29.68 5.50 -6.71
CA MET A 67 31.04 5.98 -6.95
C MET A 67 32.03 5.07 -6.23
N VAL A 68 33.01 4.54 -6.97
CA VAL A 68 34.16 3.87 -6.40
C VAL A 68 35.32 4.86 -6.29
N THR A 69 36.08 4.77 -5.22
CA THR A 69 37.26 5.62 -4.96
C THR A 69 38.43 4.75 -4.50
N ASP A 70 39.61 4.95 -5.08
CA ASP A 70 40.88 4.31 -4.68
C ASP A 70 41.62 5.07 -3.58
N ASN A 71 42.75 4.54 -3.12
CA ASN A 71 43.59 5.19 -2.10
C ASN A 71 44.23 6.49 -2.55
N SER A 72 44.35 6.73 -3.87
CA SER A 72 44.94 7.94 -4.46
C SER A 72 43.93 9.07 -4.66
N GLY A 73 42.65 8.75 -4.52
CA GLY A 73 41.53 9.64 -4.70
C GLY A 73 41.01 9.66 -6.15
N ALA A 74 41.41 8.73 -7.02
CA ALA A 74 40.77 8.56 -8.31
C ALA A 74 39.42 7.91 -8.15
N THR A 75 38.46 8.30 -9.02
CA THR A 75 37.04 7.86 -8.89
C THR A 75 36.49 7.40 -10.22
N ASP A 76 35.57 6.44 -10.19
CA ASP A 76 34.72 6.08 -11.32
C ASP A 76 33.25 5.97 -10.85
N GLU A 77 32.32 6.27 -11.76
CA GLU A 77 30.89 6.39 -11.45
C GLU A 77 30.06 5.40 -12.25
N GLN A 78 29.05 4.82 -11.60
CA GLN A 78 28.01 4.03 -12.23
C GLN A 78 26.67 4.65 -11.93
N SER A 79 25.98 5.19 -12.93
CA SER A 79 24.63 5.75 -12.83
C SER A 79 23.61 4.86 -13.53
N PHE A 80 22.47 4.61 -12.87
CA PHE A 80 21.36 3.84 -13.42
C PHE A 80 20.05 4.23 -12.75
N THR A 81 18.94 3.77 -13.35
CA THR A 81 17.60 3.93 -12.80
C THR A 81 17.03 2.57 -12.42
N ILE A 82 16.43 2.46 -11.24
CA ILE A 82 15.63 1.33 -10.82
C ILE A 82 14.17 1.71 -11.03
N ASN A 83 13.44 0.91 -11.81
CA ASN A 83 11.99 1.00 -11.92
C ASN A 83 11.35 0.05 -10.90
N VAL A 84 10.58 0.59 -9.96
CA VAL A 84 9.78 -0.15 -8.99
C VAL A 84 8.38 -0.34 -9.56
N SER A 85 7.98 -1.58 -9.80
CA SER A 85 6.63 -1.92 -10.26
C SER A 85 5.68 -2.12 -9.10
N ASN A 86 4.42 -1.71 -9.30
CA ASN A 86 3.32 -1.90 -8.38
C ASN A 86 2.90 -3.37 -8.26
N THR A 87 2.45 -3.77 -7.09
CA THR A 87 1.74 -5.02 -6.79
C THR A 87 0.41 -4.64 -6.18
N ASN A 88 -0.70 -5.17 -6.66
CA ASN A 88 -2.01 -4.80 -6.15
C ASN A 88 -2.17 -5.11 -4.66
N ASP A 89 -2.43 -4.09 -3.88
CA ASP A 89 -2.90 -4.17 -2.51
C ASP A 89 -4.43 -4.29 -2.47
N ALA A 90 -4.99 -4.68 -1.35
CA ALA A 90 -6.43 -4.77 -1.19
C ALA A 90 -6.99 -3.48 -0.57
N PRO A 91 -8.16 -3.00 -1.02
CA PRO A 91 -8.82 -1.86 -0.40
C PRO A 91 -9.22 -2.16 1.06
N PHE A 92 -9.40 -1.12 1.85
CA PHE A 92 -9.84 -1.25 3.24
C PHE A 92 -10.89 -0.21 3.61
N PHE A 93 -11.85 -0.61 4.46
CA PHE A 93 -12.85 0.32 4.99
C PHE A 93 -12.19 1.30 5.97
N THR A 94 -12.42 2.59 5.76
CA THR A 94 -11.97 3.67 6.65
C THR A 94 -13.07 4.13 7.60
N SER A 95 -14.33 3.78 7.32
CA SER A 95 -15.46 4.04 8.21
C SER A 95 -15.71 2.87 9.16
N THR A 96 -16.17 3.18 10.38
CA THR A 96 -16.59 2.20 11.36
C THR A 96 -18.12 2.05 11.30
N ALA A 97 -18.60 0.81 11.24
CA ALA A 97 -20.03 0.51 11.21
C ALA A 97 -20.76 1.06 12.43
N ILE A 98 -21.98 1.57 12.22
CA ILE A 98 -22.89 1.97 13.30
C ILE A 98 -23.82 0.80 13.57
N GLU A 99 -23.64 0.14 14.71
CA GLU A 99 -24.31 -1.12 15.04
C GLU A 99 -25.57 -0.94 15.90
N GLU A 100 -25.96 0.30 16.19
CA GLU A 100 -27.11 0.63 17.00
C GLU A 100 -28.08 1.52 16.25
N ALA A 101 -29.36 1.23 16.33
CA ALA A 101 -30.47 2.05 15.87
C ALA A 101 -31.60 2.05 16.92
N THR A 102 -32.53 2.99 16.79
CA THR A 102 -33.70 3.10 17.66
C THR A 102 -34.92 3.18 16.77
N GLU A 103 -35.98 2.47 17.13
CA GLU A 103 -37.25 2.56 16.39
C GLU A 103 -37.72 4.01 16.29
N ASP A 104 -38.40 4.36 15.19
CA ASP A 104 -38.89 5.68 14.84
C ASP A 104 -37.82 6.80 14.77
N VAL A 105 -36.52 6.46 14.87
CA VAL A 105 -35.40 7.40 14.73
C VAL A 105 -34.64 7.11 13.43
N ALA A 106 -34.34 8.16 12.69
CA ALA A 106 -33.57 8.02 11.46
C ALA A 106 -32.14 7.49 11.73
N TYR A 107 -31.78 6.41 11.07
CA TYR A 107 -30.44 5.85 11.02
C TYR A 107 -29.72 6.33 9.77
N THR A 108 -28.43 6.64 9.90
CA THR A 108 -27.56 7.01 8.77
C THR A 108 -26.16 6.52 9.03
N TYR A 109 -25.56 5.87 8.03
CA TYR A 109 -24.15 5.47 8.05
C TYR A 109 -23.51 5.76 6.70
N THR A 110 -22.47 6.61 6.68
CA THR A 110 -21.68 6.88 5.48
C THR A 110 -20.52 5.90 5.41
N VAL A 111 -20.48 5.11 4.35
CA VAL A 111 -19.45 4.12 4.10
C VAL A 111 -18.28 4.79 3.40
N THR A 112 -17.08 4.62 3.92
CA THR A 112 -15.84 5.09 3.28
C THR A 112 -14.79 3.99 3.26
N ALA A 113 -14.00 3.96 2.19
CA ALA A 113 -12.87 3.05 2.02
C ALA A 113 -11.72 3.78 1.33
N SER A 114 -10.54 3.21 1.39
CA SER A 114 -9.33 3.68 0.73
C SER A 114 -8.54 2.51 0.18
N ASP A 115 -7.70 2.80 -0.79
CA ASP A 115 -6.67 1.93 -1.28
C ASP A 115 -5.31 2.64 -1.20
N VAL A 116 -4.21 1.89 -1.09
CA VAL A 116 -2.86 2.45 -1.14
C VAL A 116 -2.35 2.58 -2.56
N ASP A 117 -2.92 1.80 -3.49
CA ASP A 117 -2.58 1.86 -4.90
C ASP A 117 -3.10 3.14 -5.55
N VAL A 118 -2.18 3.96 -6.02
CA VAL A 118 -2.54 5.26 -6.61
C VAL A 118 -3.24 5.08 -7.96
N GLY A 119 -4.50 5.49 -8.01
CA GLY A 119 -5.30 5.49 -9.24
C GLY A 119 -6.36 4.40 -9.28
N ASP A 120 -6.46 3.57 -8.25
CA ASP A 120 -7.51 2.55 -8.18
C ASP A 120 -8.89 3.16 -7.97
N GLU A 121 -9.85 2.66 -8.73
CA GLU A 121 -11.26 3.05 -8.64
C GLU A 121 -12.02 2.05 -7.76
N LEU A 122 -12.46 2.52 -6.59
CA LEU A 122 -13.17 1.68 -5.64
C LEU A 122 -14.66 1.53 -5.99
N THR A 123 -15.13 0.30 -6.05
CA THR A 123 -16.53 -0.05 -6.31
C THR A 123 -17.16 -0.64 -5.04
N PHE A 124 -18.29 -0.05 -4.62
CA PHE A 124 -19.04 -0.50 -3.44
C PHE A 124 -20.26 -1.31 -3.84
N ALA A 125 -20.58 -2.34 -3.03
CA ALA A 125 -21.84 -3.08 -3.13
C ALA A 125 -22.38 -3.46 -1.76
N VAL A 126 -23.68 -3.81 -1.70
CA VAL A 126 -24.38 -4.20 -0.46
C VAL A 126 -25.07 -5.55 -0.71
N PRO A 127 -24.36 -6.66 -0.57
CA PRO A 127 -24.91 -8.01 -0.76
C PRO A 127 -26.05 -8.37 0.18
N THR A 128 -26.04 -7.81 1.42
CA THR A 128 -27.10 -8.03 2.40
C THR A 128 -27.52 -6.71 3.02
N LEU A 129 -28.82 -6.41 2.92
CA LEU A 129 -29.41 -5.18 3.41
C LEU A 129 -30.80 -5.50 4.00
N PRO A 130 -31.12 -5.06 5.24
CA PRO A 130 -32.48 -5.15 5.79
C PRO A 130 -33.49 -4.31 4.99
N ASP A 131 -34.74 -4.74 4.95
CA ASP A 131 -35.81 -4.11 4.16
C ASP A 131 -36.09 -2.64 4.55
N TRP A 132 -35.81 -2.25 5.79
CA TRP A 132 -36.00 -0.88 6.28
C TRP A 132 -34.86 0.08 5.91
N LEU A 133 -33.73 -0.45 5.38
CA LEU A 133 -32.59 0.35 4.91
C LEU A 133 -32.58 0.50 3.39
N THR A 134 -32.00 1.58 2.95
CA THR A 134 -31.62 1.83 1.56
C THR A 134 -30.14 2.22 1.49
N TYR A 135 -29.49 1.89 0.39
CA TYR A 135 -28.12 2.33 0.08
C TYR A 135 -28.12 3.24 -1.14
N ASP A 136 -27.62 4.44 -0.97
CA ASP A 136 -27.37 5.38 -2.08
C ASP A 136 -25.92 5.23 -2.55
N ILE A 137 -25.73 4.65 -3.74
CA ILE A 137 -24.40 4.40 -4.32
C ILE A 137 -23.68 5.70 -4.72
N GLY A 138 -24.40 6.78 -4.98
CA GLY A 138 -23.81 8.06 -5.38
C GLY A 138 -23.23 8.84 -4.20
N THR A 139 -23.80 8.65 -3.01
CA THR A 139 -23.35 9.27 -1.75
C THR A 139 -22.71 8.31 -0.77
N GLN A 140 -22.76 6.99 -1.07
CA GLN A 140 -22.29 5.90 -0.22
C GLN A 140 -22.93 5.87 1.17
N VAL A 141 -24.20 6.24 1.25
CA VAL A 141 -24.95 6.33 2.51
C VAL A 141 -25.96 5.21 2.63
N LEU A 142 -25.87 4.47 3.74
CA LEU A 142 -26.95 3.65 4.26
C LEU A 142 -27.89 4.54 5.08
N SER A 143 -29.21 4.47 4.81
CA SER A 143 -30.18 5.25 5.56
C SER A 143 -31.53 4.55 5.63
N GLY A 144 -32.28 4.81 6.71
CA GLY A 144 -33.64 4.32 6.91
C GLY A 144 -34.17 4.73 8.27
N THR A 145 -35.43 4.39 8.52
CA THR A 145 -36.06 4.60 9.83
C THR A 145 -36.77 3.29 10.20
N PRO A 146 -36.23 2.50 11.15
CA PRO A 146 -36.87 1.27 11.56
C PRO A 146 -38.14 1.58 12.36
N THR A 147 -39.14 0.70 12.24
CA THR A 147 -40.37 0.77 13.04
C THR A 147 -40.31 -0.27 14.18
N ASN A 148 -41.37 -0.37 14.97
CA ASN A 148 -41.46 -1.36 16.03
C ASN A 148 -41.36 -2.83 15.51
N ASP A 149 -41.71 -3.06 14.24
CA ASP A 149 -41.63 -4.40 13.64
C ASP A 149 -40.18 -4.83 13.38
N GLU A 150 -39.25 -3.85 13.32
CA GLU A 150 -37.83 -4.09 13.12
C GLU A 150 -36.99 -4.09 14.40
N VAL A 151 -37.65 -4.11 15.59
CA VAL A 151 -36.90 -4.25 16.86
C VAL A 151 -36.15 -5.59 16.89
N GLY A 152 -34.81 -5.53 17.07
CA GLY A 152 -33.94 -6.70 17.10
C GLY A 152 -32.69 -6.52 16.21
N GLY A 153 -32.05 -7.64 15.90
CA GLY A 153 -30.79 -7.67 15.14
C GLY A 153 -31.00 -7.81 13.64
N HIS A 154 -30.34 -6.97 12.86
CA HIS A 154 -30.38 -6.95 11.39
C HIS A 154 -28.97 -7.01 10.80
N SER A 155 -28.70 -8.06 10.02
CA SER A 155 -27.39 -8.24 9.38
C SER A 155 -27.24 -7.32 8.18
N VAL A 156 -26.06 -6.71 8.07
CA VAL A 156 -25.62 -5.92 6.91
C VAL A 156 -24.29 -6.48 6.44
N VAL A 157 -24.15 -6.60 5.12
CA VAL A 157 -22.89 -6.97 4.46
C VAL A 157 -22.60 -5.93 3.41
N LEU A 158 -21.45 -5.27 3.53
CA LEU A 158 -20.90 -4.32 2.58
C LEU A 158 -19.67 -4.93 1.93
N THR A 159 -19.43 -4.59 0.67
CA THR A 159 -18.18 -4.93 -0.01
C THR A 159 -17.60 -3.70 -0.70
N VAL A 160 -16.28 -3.64 -0.75
CA VAL A 160 -15.50 -2.72 -1.56
C VAL A 160 -14.52 -3.52 -2.41
N SER A 161 -14.34 -3.13 -3.67
CA SER A 161 -13.41 -3.77 -4.60
C SER A 161 -12.68 -2.73 -5.43
N ASP A 162 -11.39 -2.96 -5.66
CA ASP A 162 -10.48 -2.27 -6.58
C ASP A 162 -10.54 -2.83 -8.03
N GLY A 163 -11.33 -3.89 -8.25
CA GLY A 163 -11.41 -4.63 -9.51
C GLY A 163 -10.57 -5.92 -9.53
N PHE A 164 -9.65 -6.11 -8.59
CA PHE A 164 -8.82 -7.32 -8.41
C PHE A 164 -9.19 -8.07 -7.13
N VAL A 165 -9.31 -7.35 -6.02
CA VAL A 165 -9.65 -7.89 -4.70
C VAL A 165 -10.95 -7.28 -4.20
N THR A 166 -11.72 -8.07 -3.45
CA THR A 166 -12.95 -7.61 -2.79
C THR A 166 -12.82 -7.84 -1.29
N VAL A 167 -13.01 -6.78 -0.52
CA VAL A 167 -13.00 -6.80 0.95
C VAL A 167 -14.42 -6.60 1.46
N THR A 168 -14.75 -7.30 2.55
CA THR A 168 -16.09 -7.33 3.14
C THR A 168 -16.09 -6.71 4.53
N GLN A 169 -17.10 -5.90 4.83
CA GLN A 169 -17.45 -5.43 6.16
C GLN A 169 -18.81 -6.03 6.54
N GLU A 170 -18.82 -6.89 7.57
CA GLU A 170 -20.04 -7.53 8.09
C GLU A 170 -20.34 -7.02 9.50
N PHE A 171 -21.58 -6.62 9.74
CA PHE A 171 -22.03 -6.17 11.07
C PHE A 171 -23.53 -6.41 11.27
N THR A 172 -23.97 -6.28 12.51
CA THR A 172 -25.38 -6.39 12.88
C THR A 172 -25.85 -5.08 13.49
N ILE A 173 -26.91 -4.48 12.93
CA ILE A 173 -27.56 -3.32 13.53
C ILE A 173 -28.60 -3.86 14.52
N THR A 174 -28.48 -3.47 15.78
CA THR A 174 -29.46 -3.76 16.83
C THR A 174 -30.43 -2.59 16.97
N VAL A 175 -31.68 -2.82 16.62
CA VAL A 175 -32.76 -1.83 16.77
C VAL A 175 -33.38 -1.96 18.19
N SER A 176 -33.25 -0.88 18.94
CA SER A 176 -33.84 -0.78 20.31
C SER A 176 -35.27 -0.28 20.28
N ASN A 177 -36.10 -0.81 21.18
CA ASN A 177 -37.48 -0.34 21.41
C ASN A 177 -37.49 0.90 22.30
N THR A 178 -38.40 1.83 22.07
CA THR A 178 -38.53 3.11 22.80
C THR A 178 -39.66 3.16 23.83
N ASN A 179 -40.32 2.08 24.06
CA ASN A 179 -41.42 2.01 25.07
C ASN A 179 -40.95 2.33 26.49
#